data_e36e86a19ce5fa301715f6b31ae1fb5b
#
_entry.id   e36e86a19ce5fa301715f6b31ae1fb5b
#
_cell.length_a   1.000
_cell.length_b   1.000
_cell.length_c   1.000
_cell.angle_alpha   90.00
_cell.angle_beta   90.00
_cell.angle_gamma   90.00
#
_symmetry.space_group_name_H-M   'P 1'
#
loop_
_entity.id
_entity.type
_entity.pdbx_description
1 polymer ?
#
loop_
_entity_poly.entity_id
_entity_poly.type
_entity_poly.pdbx_seq_one_letter_code
_entity_poly.pdbx_strand_id
1 'polypeptide(L)'
;MDKVAIIGLGGTGSYILDLLAKTPVREIHLFDGDDFQQHNAFRAPGAASIEKLQSQPSKVSYFSDMYSHMRSGLVPHHQFIDERTVTELSEFNFVFICVDKPSVRKVVVDFLVDKEIPYIDVGMEVTLVDESSTLVGTCRTTLGTASKSDHISKYASLAGTGADDLYRSNIQVADLNALNATLAVIKWKKHCGFYQDCYREHQSCYSLNTHQLTRDELFKEVS
;
A
#
# COMPACT_ATOMS: atom_id res chain seq x y z
N MET A 1 -10.95 -2.10 -15.17
CA MET A 1 -11.13 -1.46 -13.84
C MET A 1 -11.14 0.04 -14.03
N ASP A 2 -12.17 0.72 -13.55
CA ASP A 2 -12.36 2.14 -13.86
C ASP A 2 -11.78 3.07 -12.81
N LYS A 3 -12.03 2.79 -11.52
CA LYS A 3 -11.61 3.62 -10.41
C LYS A 3 -10.83 2.82 -9.36
N VAL A 4 -9.63 3.27 -9.03
CA VAL A 4 -8.77 2.67 -7.99
C VAL A 4 -8.41 3.74 -6.97
N ALA A 5 -8.48 3.40 -5.68
CA ALA A 5 -8.00 4.26 -4.61
C ALA A 5 -6.66 3.77 -4.05
N ILE A 6 -5.78 4.71 -3.68
CA ILE A 6 -4.58 4.48 -2.88
C ILE A 6 -4.70 5.29 -1.60
N ILE A 7 -4.72 4.62 -0.45
CA ILE A 7 -4.81 5.24 0.86
C ILE A 7 -3.43 5.22 1.51
N GLY A 8 -2.84 6.39 1.66
CA GLY A 8 -1.47 6.60 2.13
C GLY A 8 -0.45 6.65 0.98
N LEU A 9 0.21 7.79 0.83
CA LEU A 9 1.29 8.04 -0.14
C LEU A 9 2.66 8.16 0.55
N GLY A 10 2.90 7.24 1.49
CA GLY A 10 4.23 7.02 2.04
C GLY A 10 5.15 6.32 1.04
N GLY A 11 6.20 5.65 1.54
CA GLY A 11 7.14 4.94 0.68
C GLY A 11 6.45 3.95 -0.27
N THR A 12 5.79 2.91 0.25
CA THR A 12 5.14 1.88 -0.58
C THR A 12 4.01 2.45 -1.45
N GLY A 13 3.14 3.31 -0.88
CA GLY A 13 1.99 3.86 -1.62
C GLY A 13 2.41 4.73 -2.81
N SER A 14 3.48 5.48 -2.70
CA SER A 14 4.01 6.29 -3.81
C SER A 14 4.59 5.43 -4.95
N TYR A 15 5.24 4.29 -4.64
CA TYR A 15 5.66 3.33 -5.67
C TYR A 15 4.48 2.56 -6.27
N ILE A 16 3.41 2.26 -5.50
CA ILE A 16 2.17 1.72 -6.07
C ILE A 16 1.59 2.69 -7.09
N LEU A 17 1.54 3.99 -6.76
CA LEU A 17 1.10 5.02 -7.70
C LEU A 17 1.97 5.04 -8.97
N ASP A 18 3.31 5.01 -8.83
CA ASP A 18 4.22 4.98 -9.98
C ASP A 18 3.90 3.83 -10.93
N LEU A 19 3.65 2.64 -10.39
CA LEU A 19 3.33 1.45 -11.17
C LEU A 19 1.91 1.50 -11.77
N LEU A 20 0.91 1.97 -11.02
CA LEU A 20 -0.48 2.11 -11.48
C LEU A 20 -0.62 3.20 -12.54
N ALA A 21 0.11 4.30 -12.42
CA ALA A 21 0.10 5.39 -13.41
C ALA A 21 0.49 4.90 -14.82
N LYS A 22 1.20 3.79 -14.91
CA LYS A 22 1.64 3.12 -16.16
C LYS A 22 0.67 2.03 -16.63
N THR A 23 -0.57 2.02 -16.12
CA THR A 23 -1.62 1.06 -16.49
C THR A 23 -2.81 1.77 -17.12
N PRO A 24 -3.71 1.06 -17.82
CA PRO A 24 -4.89 1.65 -18.43
C PRO A 24 -6.06 1.92 -17.45
N VAL A 25 -5.82 1.95 -16.14
CA VAL A 25 -6.83 2.36 -15.14
C VAL A 25 -7.30 3.77 -15.46
N ARG A 26 -8.61 4.01 -15.49
CA ARG A 26 -9.14 5.31 -15.90
C ARG A 26 -8.91 6.40 -14.87
N GLU A 27 -9.22 6.13 -13.62
CA GLU A 27 -9.08 7.07 -12.50
C GLU A 27 -8.31 6.44 -11.34
N ILE A 28 -7.31 7.16 -10.83
CA ILE A 28 -6.55 6.80 -9.64
C ILE A 28 -6.75 7.92 -8.62
N HIS A 29 -7.40 7.62 -7.53
CA HIS A 29 -7.68 8.54 -6.45
C HIS A 29 -6.63 8.37 -5.33
N LEU A 30 -6.08 9.47 -4.87
CA LEU A 30 -4.94 9.53 -3.95
C LEU A 30 -5.40 10.14 -2.63
N PHE A 31 -5.37 9.39 -1.53
CA PHE A 31 -5.77 9.85 -0.21
C PHE A 31 -4.55 9.91 0.72
N ASP A 32 -4.14 11.09 1.11
CA ASP A 32 -3.12 11.34 2.13
C ASP A 32 -3.26 12.77 2.67
N GLY A 33 -3.25 12.95 3.98
CA GLY A 33 -3.41 14.26 4.62
C GLY A 33 -2.09 14.94 4.99
N ASP A 34 -0.94 14.31 4.71
CA ASP A 34 0.37 14.86 5.06
C ASP A 34 0.97 15.72 3.94
N ASP A 35 1.94 16.56 4.34
CA ASP A 35 2.82 17.28 3.44
C ASP A 35 4.00 16.40 3.00
N PHE A 36 4.53 16.71 1.79
CA PHE A 36 5.68 16.04 1.23
C PHE A 36 6.96 16.67 1.76
N GLN A 37 7.75 15.90 2.50
CA GLN A 37 8.97 16.33 3.17
C GLN A 37 10.20 15.58 2.64
N GLN A 38 11.40 16.06 3.01
CA GLN A 38 12.66 15.48 2.57
C GLN A 38 12.77 13.97 2.85
N HIS A 39 12.36 13.52 4.03
CA HIS A 39 12.40 12.08 4.36
C HIS A 39 11.45 11.23 3.48
N ASN A 40 10.40 11.82 2.93
CA ASN A 40 9.53 11.15 1.96
C ASN A 40 10.25 11.00 0.61
N ALA A 41 10.98 12.03 0.16
CA ALA A 41 11.72 12.00 -1.10
C ALA A 41 12.77 10.88 -1.15
N PHE A 42 13.44 10.58 -0.03
CA PHE A 42 14.44 9.52 0.04
C PHE A 42 13.88 8.09 -0.06
N ARG A 43 12.56 7.93 0.02
CA ARG A 43 11.90 6.61 -0.03
C ARG A 43 10.73 6.55 -1.01
N ALA A 44 10.67 7.51 -1.93
CA ALA A 44 9.65 7.62 -2.97
C ALA A 44 10.28 7.58 -4.37
N PRO A 45 9.51 7.29 -5.42
CA PRO A 45 10.00 7.32 -6.79
C PRO A 45 10.33 8.74 -7.26
N GLY A 46 11.30 8.84 -8.18
CA GLY A 46 11.75 10.10 -8.74
C GLY A 46 12.77 10.84 -7.87
N ALA A 47 13.09 12.07 -8.27
CA ALA A 47 14.01 12.96 -7.56
C ALA A 47 13.33 14.32 -7.39
N ALA A 48 12.95 14.65 -6.17
CA ALA A 48 12.38 15.94 -5.86
C ALA A 48 13.45 17.04 -5.94
N SER A 49 13.13 18.18 -6.57
CA SER A 49 14.00 19.33 -6.54
C SER A 49 14.00 19.99 -5.15
N ILE A 50 15.06 20.73 -4.86
CA ILE A 50 15.20 21.45 -3.58
C ILE A 50 14.06 22.46 -3.42
N GLU A 51 13.67 23.14 -4.49
CA GLU A 51 12.56 24.11 -4.48
C GLU A 51 11.22 23.46 -4.13
N LYS A 52 10.96 22.24 -4.69
CA LYS A 52 9.75 21.48 -4.35
C LYS A 52 9.75 21.06 -2.89
N LEU A 53 10.88 20.61 -2.35
CA LEU A 53 11.00 20.26 -0.93
C LEU A 53 10.83 21.48 -0.01
N GLN A 54 11.36 22.63 -0.39
CA GLN A 54 11.20 23.88 0.35
C GLN A 54 9.76 24.42 0.36
N SER A 55 9.01 24.18 -0.72
CA SER A 55 7.60 24.61 -0.82
C SER A 55 6.62 23.71 -0.04
N GLN A 56 7.05 22.56 0.44
CA GLN A 56 6.28 21.58 1.24
C GLN A 56 4.85 21.36 0.71
N PRO A 57 4.65 20.97 -0.56
CA PRO A 57 3.31 20.69 -1.08
C PRO A 57 2.71 19.48 -0.35
N SER A 58 1.38 19.35 -0.35
CA SER A 58 0.79 18.09 0.11
C SER A 58 1.30 16.90 -0.72
N LYS A 59 1.43 15.72 -0.12
CA LYS A 59 1.87 14.51 -0.85
C LYS A 59 1.00 14.24 -2.07
N VAL A 60 -0.32 14.36 -1.92
CA VAL A 60 -1.25 14.12 -3.04
C VAL A 60 -1.05 15.11 -4.19
N SER A 61 -0.81 16.40 -3.90
CA SER A 61 -0.53 17.40 -4.93
C SER A 61 0.81 17.13 -5.61
N TYR A 62 1.87 16.86 -4.83
CA TYR A 62 3.20 16.58 -5.37
C TYR A 62 3.18 15.42 -6.38
N PHE A 63 2.59 14.30 -5.99
CA PHE A 63 2.54 13.12 -6.87
C PHE A 63 1.54 13.28 -8.02
N SER A 64 0.40 13.94 -7.79
CA SER A 64 -0.54 14.24 -8.87
C SER A 64 0.10 15.13 -9.93
N ASP A 65 0.81 16.18 -9.55
CA ASP A 65 1.56 17.04 -10.46
C ASP A 65 2.58 16.23 -11.27
N MET A 66 3.38 15.40 -10.58
CA MET A 66 4.44 14.61 -11.22
C MET A 66 3.89 13.70 -12.33
N TYR A 67 2.82 12.93 -12.04
CA TYR A 67 2.28 11.97 -13.00
C TYR A 67 1.28 12.56 -13.98
N SER A 68 0.75 13.78 -13.75
CA SER A 68 -0.11 14.50 -14.70
C SER A 68 0.58 14.81 -16.02
N HIS A 69 1.92 14.88 -16.05
CA HIS A 69 2.70 15.02 -17.27
C HIS A 69 2.60 13.79 -18.20
N MET A 70 2.22 12.64 -17.65
CA MET A 70 2.20 11.37 -18.37
C MET A 70 0.77 10.87 -18.62
N ARG A 71 -0.16 11.17 -17.72
CA ARG A 71 -1.53 10.68 -17.82
C ARG A 71 -2.55 11.65 -17.22
N SER A 72 -3.80 11.56 -17.67
CA SER A 72 -4.98 12.13 -17.02
C SER A 72 -5.59 11.15 -15.99
N GLY A 73 -6.61 11.59 -15.24
CA GLY A 73 -7.38 10.76 -14.33
C GLY A 73 -6.70 10.50 -12.98
N LEU A 74 -5.81 11.41 -12.55
CA LEU A 74 -5.32 11.44 -11.18
C LEU A 74 -6.18 12.42 -10.37
N VAL A 75 -6.74 11.94 -9.25
CA VAL A 75 -7.63 12.75 -8.41
C VAL A 75 -7.05 12.82 -7.00
N PRO A 76 -6.41 13.94 -6.64
CA PRO A 76 -5.84 14.12 -5.30
C PRO A 76 -6.90 14.50 -4.28
N HIS A 77 -6.88 13.83 -3.12
CA HIS A 77 -7.68 14.11 -1.93
C HIS A 77 -6.73 14.40 -0.75
N HIS A 78 -6.52 15.67 -0.43
CA HIS A 78 -5.68 16.07 0.71
C HIS A 78 -6.46 15.89 2.01
N GLN A 79 -6.66 14.63 2.39
CA GLN A 79 -7.37 14.25 3.61
C GLN A 79 -6.96 12.85 4.06
N PHE A 80 -7.11 12.59 5.35
CA PHE A 80 -7.02 11.23 5.89
C PHE A 80 -8.36 10.49 5.73
N ILE A 81 -8.27 9.18 5.54
CA ILE A 81 -9.43 8.31 5.67
C ILE A 81 -9.58 7.94 7.15
N ASP A 82 -10.76 8.18 7.69
CA ASP A 82 -11.18 7.87 9.05
C ASP A 82 -12.65 7.36 9.07
N GLU A 83 -13.23 7.20 10.25
CA GLU A 83 -14.63 6.75 10.41
C GLU A 83 -15.67 7.64 9.71
N ARG A 84 -15.35 8.93 9.46
CA ARG A 84 -16.26 9.91 8.83
C ARG A 84 -16.15 9.89 7.32
N THR A 85 -14.95 9.65 6.80
CA THR A 85 -14.64 9.75 5.37
C THR A 85 -14.58 8.39 4.67
N VAL A 86 -14.52 7.28 5.42
CA VAL A 86 -14.40 5.92 4.86
C VAL A 86 -15.52 5.57 3.86
N THR A 87 -16.70 6.18 3.98
CA THR A 87 -17.83 5.98 3.08
C THR A 87 -17.55 6.46 1.65
N GLU A 88 -16.58 7.36 1.45
CA GLU A 88 -16.13 7.80 0.12
C GLU A 88 -15.53 6.63 -0.68
N LEU A 89 -15.07 5.58 0.01
CA LEU A 89 -14.49 4.40 -0.64
C LEU A 89 -15.53 3.53 -1.37
N SER A 90 -16.82 3.75 -1.16
CA SER A 90 -17.90 2.95 -1.76
C SER A 90 -17.95 2.99 -3.29
N GLU A 91 -17.37 4.01 -3.93
CA GLU A 91 -17.39 4.18 -5.38
C GLU A 91 -16.19 3.53 -6.12
N PHE A 92 -15.25 2.92 -5.38
CA PHE A 92 -14.05 2.36 -6.01
C PHE A 92 -14.22 0.87 -6.35
N ASN A 93 -13.57 0.47 -7.45
CA ASN A 93 -13.53 -0.92 -7.88
C ASN A 93 -12.42 -1.71 -7.19
N PHE A 94 -11.43 -1.01 -6.64
CA PHE A 94 -10.29 -1.60 -5.93
C PHE A 94 -9.62 -0.56 -5.04
N VAL A 95 -9.08 -1.00 -3.88
CA VAL A 95 -8.40 -0.13 -2.93
C VAL A 95 -7.03 -0.71 -2.54
N PHE A 96 -5.98 0.12 -2.56
CA PHE A 96 -4.69 -0.19 -1.96
C PHE A 96 -4.61 0.50 -0.59
N ILE A 97 -4.35 -0.27 0.46
CA ILE A 97 -4.22 0.22 1.84
C ILE A 97 -2.74 0.27 2.18
N CYS A 98 -2.18 1.48 2.27
CA CYS A 98 -0.76 1.75 2.50
C CYS A 98 -0.54 2.59 3.76
N VAL A 99 -1.47 2.50 4.72
CA VAL A 99 -1.39 3.24 5.99
C VAL A 99 -0.59 2.46 7.05
N ASP A 100 0.11 3.18 7.91
CA ASP A 100 0.89 2.62 9.02
C ASP A 100 0.07 2.47 10.31
N LYS A 101 -0.99 3.28 10.50
CA LYS A 101 -1.81 3.27 11.72
C LYS A 101 -2.78 2.10 11.75
N PRO A 102 -2.67 1.16 12.72
CA PRO A 102 -3.55 -0.02 12.80
C PRO A 102 -5.04 0.33 12.94
N SER A 103 -5.37 1.40 13.68
CA SER A 103 -6.75 1.85 13.85
C SER A 103 -7.39 2.30 12.53
N VAL A 104 -6.66 3.07 11.73
CA VAL A 104 -7.14 3.50 10.40
C VAL A 104 -7.27 2.29 9.47
N ARG A 105 -6.27 1.40 9.46
CA ARG A 105 -6.32 0.15 8.67
C ARG A 105 -7.56 -0.65 9.01
N LYS A 106 -7.88 -0.80 10.31
CA LYS A 106 -9.07 -1.53 10.75
C LYS A 106 -10.36 -0.91 10.20
N VAL A 107 -10.55 0.40 10.33
CA VAL A 107 -11.74 1.11 9.83
C VAL A 107 -11.91 0.88 8.32
N VAL A 108 -10.83 0.99 7.56
CA VAL A 108 -10.85 0.80 6.10
C VAL A 108 -11.17 -0.65 5.75
N VAL A 109 -10.49 -1.62 6.38
CA VAL A 109 -10.71 -3.06 6.12
C VAL A 109 -12.14 -3.46 6.44
N ASP A 110 -12.66 -3.09 7.62
CA ASP A 110 -14.03 -3.44 8.03
C ASP A 110 -15.06 -2.89 7.03
N PHE A 111 -14.88 -1.66 6.56
CA PHE A 111 -15.75 -1.04 5.56
C PHE A 111 -15.68 -1.75 4.20
N LEU A 112 -14.48 -2.05 3.70
CA LEU A 112 -14.30 -2.69 2.40
C LEU A 112 -14.83 -4.13 2.39
N VAL A 113 -14.72 -4.85 3.51
CA VAL A 113 -15.31 -6.17 3.70
C VAL A 113 -16.86 -6.08 3.68
N ASP A 114 -17.44 -5.11 4.41
CA ASP A 114 -18.91 -4.89 4.42
C ASP A 114 -19.45 -4.55 3.03
N LYS A 115 -18.70 -3.80 2.23
CA LYS A 115 -19.08 -3.39 0.87
C LYS A 115 -18.62 -4.34 -0.23
N GLU A 116 -17.99 -5.46 0.13
CA GLU A 116 -17.47 -6.45 -0.82
C GLU A 116 -16.49 -5.84 -1.86
N ILE A 117 -15.83 -4.75 -1.50
CA ILE A 117 -14.84 -4.09 -2.37
C ILE A 117 -13.49 -4.79 -2.23
N PRO A 118 -12.89 -5.30 -3.31
CA PRO A 118 -11.59 -5.96 -3.24
C PRO A 118 -10.47 -4.94 -2.93
N TYR A 119 -9.49 -5.39 -2.16
CA TYR A 119 -8.38 -4.54 -1.75
C TYR A 119 -7.09 -5.33 -1.52
N ILE A 120 -5.96 -4.63 -1.54
CA ILE A 120 -4.68 -5.15 -1.06
C ILE A 120 -4.20 -4.27 0.09
N ASP A 121 -3.98 -4.90 1.24
CA ASP A 121 -3.25 -4.30 2.35
C ASP A 121 -1.77 -4.63 2.24
N VAL A 122 -0.93 -3.61 2.32
CA VAL A 122 0.52 -3.76 2.31
C VAL A 122 1.10 -3.50 3.69
N GLY A 123 2.10 -4.29 4.06
CA GLY A 123 2.87 -4.10 5.28
C GLY A 123 4.35 -4.26 4.98
N MET A 124 5.16 -3.46 5.65
CA MET A 124 6.61 -3.57 5.61
C MET A 124 7.12 -3.43 7.04
N GLU A 125 7.99 -4.33 7.44
CA GLU A 125 8.69 -4.26 8.71
C GLU A 125 10.19 -4.32 8.45
N VAL A 126 10.94 -3.39 9.03
CA VAL A 126 12.40 -3.36 8.97
C VAL A 126 12.92 -3.16 10.39
N THR A 127 13.75 -4.07 10.84
CA THR A 127 14.30 -4.08 12.19
C THR A 127 15.83 -4.10 12.13
N LEU A 128 16.47 -3.31 13.01
CA LEU A 128 17.90 -3.36 13.22
C LEU A 128 18.25 -4.57 14.09
N VAL A 129 19.25 -5.33 13.65
CA VAL A 129 19.87 -6.39 14.46
C VAL A 129 21.07 -5.79 15.18
N ASP A 130 20.93 -5.54 16.49
CA ASP A 130 21.93 -4.78 17.29
C ASP A 130 23.33 -5.41 17.27
N GLU A 131 23.42 -6.73 17.34
CA GLU A 131 24.71 -7.47 17.38
C GLU A 131 25.53 -7.28 16.11
N SER A 132 24.90 -7.15 14.95
CA SER A 132 25.56 -7.06 13.66
C SER A 132 25.47 -5.69 12.99
N SER A 133 24.68 -4.77 13.55
CA SER A 133 24.34 -3.47 12.96
C SER A 133 23.79 -3.62 11.53
N THR A 134 23.11 -4.71 11.23
CA THR A 134 22.47 -5.01 9.95
C THR A 134 20.96 -4.93 10.04
N LEU A 135 20.28 -4.76 8.91
CA LEU A 135 18.84 -4.73 8.84
C LEU A 135 18.28 -6.09 8.41
N VAL A 136 17.22 -6.52 9.07
CA VAL A 136 16.31 -7.57 8.58
C VAL A 136 14.98 -6.94 8.20
N GLY A 137 14.28 -7.52 7.25
CA GLY A 137 13.02 -6.91 6.82
C GLY A 137 12.10 -7.87 6.11
N THR A 138 10.81 -7.52 6.11
CA THR A 138 9.76 -8.25 5.41
C THR A 138 8.88 -7.30 4.62
N CYS A 139 8.40 -7.78 3.46
CA CYS A 139 7.37 -7.14 2.65
C CYS A 139 6.16 -8.05 2.57
N ARG A 140 5.00 -7.58 3.00
CA ARG A 140 3.76 -8.33 3.05
C ARG A 140 2.71 -7.72 2.14
N THR A 141 2.03 -8.57 1.37
CA THR A 141 0.86 -8.18 0.56
C THR A 141 -0.29 -9.15 0.84
N THR A 142 -1.42 -8.62 1.30
CA THR A 142 -2.62 -9.38 1.67
C THR A 142 -3.79 -8.91 0.82
N LEU A 143 -4.33 -9.80 -0.01
CA LEU A 143 -5.51 -9.53 -0.85
C LEU A 143 -6.78 -9.92 -0.09
N GLY A 144 -7.71 -9.00 0.07
CA GLY A 144 -9.08 -9.25 0.51
C GLY A 144 -10.04 -9.17 -0.67
N THR A 145 -11.00 -10.08 -0.71
CA THR A 145 -12.06 -10.14 -1.72
C THR A 145 -13.39 -10.52 -1.09
N ALA A 146 -14.51 -10.32 -1.78
CA ALA A 146 -15.83 -10.75 -1.32
C ALA A 146 -15.88 -12.25 -0.98
N SER A 147 -15.14 -13.08 -1.73
CA SER A 147 -15.11 -14.54 -1.52
C SER A 147 -14.14 -14.97 -0.42
N LYS A 148 -13.18 -14.12 -0.03
CA LYS A 148 -12.18 -14.45 0.99
C LYS A 148 -11.62 -13.21 1.66
N SER A 149 -11.96 -13.02 2.94
CA SER A 149 -11.49 -11.93 3.80
C SER A 149 -11.19 -12.37 5.24
N ASP A 150 -11.51 -13.59 5.61
CA ASP A 150 -11.36 -14.16 6.96
C ASP A 150 -9.90 -14.19 7.46
N HIS A 151 -8.96 -14.29 6.53
CA HIS A 151 -7.51 -14.35 6.82
C HIS A 151 -6.89 -12.99 7.16
N ILE A 152 -7.56 -11.89 6.86
CA ILE A 152 -6.97 -10.53 7.00
C ILE A 152 -6.50 -10.26 8.44
N SER A 153 -7.32 -10.60 9.44
CA SER A 153 -6.98 -10.41 10.86
C SER A 153 -5.74 -11.19 11.31
N LYS A 154 -5.39 -12.25 10.61
CA LYS A 154 -4.21 -13.07 10.90
C LYS A 154 -2.90 -12.40 10.43
N TYR A 155 -2.96 -11.65 9.33
CA TYR A 155 -1.77 -11.12 8.66
C TYR A 155 -1.65 -9.59 8.76
N ALA A 156 -2.75 -8.87 8.74
CA ALA A 156 -2.75 -7.43 8.89
C ALA A 156 -2.82 -7.04 10.38
N SER A 157 -1.94 -6.16 10.84
CA SER A 157 -2.03 -5.60 12.19
C SER A 157 -3.23 -4.66 12.27
N LEU A 158 -4.34 -5.15 12.81
CA LEU A 158 -5.60 -4.40 13.01
C LEU A 158 -5.76 -3.88 14.45
N ALA A 159 -4.94 -4.37 15.40
CA ALA A 159 -4.89 -3.90 16.78
C ALA A 159 -3.57 -3.18 17.01
N GLY A 160 -3.61 -2.02 17.68
CA GLY A 160 -2.40 -1.37 18.18
C GLY A 160 -1.76 -2.27 19.23
N THR A 161 -0.56 -2.74 18.98
CA THR A 161 0.28 -3.34 20.01
C THR A 161 0.78 -2.22 20.92
N GLY A 162 0.85 -2.49 22.24
CA GLY A 162 1.05 -1.46 23.26
C GLY A 162 2.34 -0.65 23.15
N ALA A 163 2.57 0.25 24.09
CA ALA A 163 3.58 1.31 24.12
C ALA A 163 5.04 0.92 23.78
N ASP A 164 5.38 -0.36 23.73
CA ASP A 164 6.71 -0.86 23.37
C ASP A 164 7.03 -0.73 21.85
N ASP A 165 6.03 -0.57 20.99
CA ASP A 165 6.22 -0.37 19.55
C ASP A 165 6.62 1.07 19.17
N LEU A 166 6.48 2.03 20.06
CA LEU A 166 6.91 3.42 19.83
C LEU A 166 8.44 3.57 19.75
N TYR A 167 9.21 2.59 20.23
CA TYR A 167 10.68 2.61 20.19
C TYR A 167 11.28 1.84 19.01
N ARG A 168 10.50 1.02 18.31
CA ARG A 168 10.93 0.44 17.05
C ARG A 168 10.75 1.50 15.97
N SER A 169 11.83 2.24 15.70
CA SER A 169 11.86 3.20 14.61
C SER A 169 11.37 2.49 13.34
N ASN A 170 10.29 2.98 12.74
CA ASN A 170 9.77 2.46 11.47
C ASN A 170 10.77 2.80 10.36
N ILE A 171 11.85 2.01 10.30
CA ILE A 171 12.89 2.16 9.30
C ILE A 171 12.27 1.86 7.94
N GLN A 172 12.32 2.82 7.05
CA GLN A 172 11.82 2.66 5.70
C GLN A 172 12.93 2.94 4.70
N VAL A 173 13.15 2.01 3.81
CA VAL A 173 14.16 2.08 2.76
C VAL A 173 13.51 2.00 1.38
N ALA A 174 14.05 2.71 0.42
CA ALA A 174 13.43 2.89 -0.89
C ALA A 174 13.26 1.58 -1.66
N ASP A 175 14.26 0.72 -1.63
CA ASP A 175 14.29 -0.57 -2.33
C ASP A 175 13.22 -1.54 -1.82
N LEU A 176 13.01 -1.65 -0.50
CA LEU A 176 11.94 -2.50 0.05
C LEU A 176 10.55 -1.89 -0.18
N ASN A 177 10.41 -0.56 -0.14
CA ASN A 177 9.17 0.10 -0.53
C ASN A 177 8.82 -0.20 -2.00
N ALA A 178 9.79 -0.10 -2.90
CA ALA A 178 9.62 -0.42 -4.32
C ALA A 178 9.28 -1.90 -4.53
N LEU A 179 9.96 -2.81 -3.84
CA LEU A 179 9.69 -4.24 -3.90
C LEU A 179 8.28 -4.58 -3.42
N ASN A 180 7.88 -4.05 -2.26
CA ASN A 180 6.55 -4.29 -1.69
C ASN A 180 5.44 -3.76 -2.61
N ALA A 181 5.62 -2.58 -3.18
CA ALA A 181 4.71 -2.02 -4.17
C ALA A 181 4.62 -2.88 -5.43
N THR A 182 5.76 -3.39 -5.91
CA THR A 182 5.82 -4.27 -7.08
C THR A 182 5.06 -5.57 -6.82
N LEU A 183 5.25 -6.21 -5.67
CA LEU A 183 4.52 -7.42 -5.28
C LEU A 183 3.01 -7.15 -5.20
N ALA A 184 2.60 -6.02 -4.61
CA ALA A 184 1.20 -5.62 -4.51
C ALA A 184 0.55 -5.41 -5.89
N VAL A 185 1.24 -4.69 -6.79
CA VAL A 185 0.70 -4.42 -8.14
C VAL A 185 0.69 -5.69 -9.01
N ILE A 186 1.66 -6.60 -8.87
CA ILE A 186 1.61 -7.92 -9.53
C ILE A 186 0.40 -8.70 -9.03
N LYS A 187 0.16 -8.76 -7.71
CA LYS A 187 -1.00 -9.43 -7.12
C LYS A 187 -2.31 -8.84 -7.62
N TRP A 188 -2.42 -7.51 -7.67
CA TRP A 188 -3.57 -6.82 -8.24
C TRP A 188 -3.78 -7.16 -9.74
N LYS A 189 -2.71 -7.16 -10.54
CA LYS A 189 -2.79 -7.54 -11.97
C LYS A 189 -3.21 -8.99 -12.17
N LYS A 190 -2.81 -9.91 -11.30
CA LYS A 190 -3.31 -11.29 -11.28
C LYS A 190 -4.80 -11.32 -10.97
N HIS A 191 -5.25 -10.61 -9.92
CA HIS A 191 -6.66 -10.49 -9.56
C HIS A 191 -7.52 -9.92 -10.70
N CYS A 192 -6.99 -8.98 -11.48
CA CYS A 192 -7.65 -8.42 -12.66
C CYS A 192 -7.58 -9.31 -13.91
N GLY A 193 -6.94 -10.48 -13.84
CA GLY A 193 -6.79 -11.39 -14.98
C GLY A 193 -5.75 -10.94 -16.03
N PHE A 194 -4.92 -9.93 -15.71
CA PHE A 194 -3.86 -9.50 -16.63
C PHE A 194 -2.68 -10.48 -16.65
N TYR A 195 -2.31 -11.04 -15.50
CA TYR A 195 -1.35 -12.12 -15.39
C TYR A 195 -2.06 -13.43 -15.04
N GLN A 196 -1.54 -14.55 -15.56
CA GLN A 196 -2.00 -15.87 -15.13
C GLN A 196 -1.72 -16.07 -13.65
N ASP A 197 -2.73 -16.53 -12.90
CA ASP A 197 -2.62 -16.86 -11.48
C ASP A 197 -2.95 -18.34 -11.26
N CYS A 198 -1.92 -19.17 -11.16
CA CYS A 198 -2.06 -20.61 -10.97
C CYS A 198 -2.44 -21.01 -9.55
N TYR A 199 -2.15 -20.16 -8.58
CA TYR A 199 -2.30 -20.48 -7.16
C TYR A 199 -3.42 -19.68 -6.48
N ARG A 200 -3.82 -18.56 -7.05
CA ARG A 200 -4.80 -17.62 -6.48
C ARG A 200 -4.49 -17.31 -5.01
N GLU A 201 -3.21 -17.00 -4.73
CA GLU A 201 -2.78 -16.71 -3.39
C GLU A 201 -3.32 -15.36 -2.90
N HIS A 202 -3.88 -15.35 -1.69
CA HIS A 202 -4.36 -14.13 -1.03
C HIS A 202 -3.27 -13.49 -0.15
N GLN A 203 -2.34 -14.28 0.35
CA GLN A 203 -1.25 -13.82 1.21
C GLN A 203 0.11 -14.13 0.60
N SER A 204 1.02 -13.16 0.61
CA SER A 204 2.43 -13.38 0.34
C SER A 204 3.32 -12.49 1.21
N CYS A 205 4.46 -13.03 1.61
CA CYS A 205 5.46 -12.35 2.41
C CYS A 205 6.85 -12.65 1.87
N TYR A 206 7.60 -11.61 1.56
CA TYR A 206 9.01 -11.71 1.20
C TYR A 206 9.86 -11.40 2.44
N SER A 207 10.86 -12.24 2.71
CA SER A 207 11.83 -12.06 3.79
C SER A 207 13.19 -11.70 3.22
N LEU A 208 13.72 -10.52 3.58
CA LEU A 208 14.95 -9.97 3.05
C LEU A 208 16.17 -10.86 3.36
N ASN A 209 16.31 -11.26 4.63
CA ASN A 209 17.47 -11.99 5.13
C ASN A 209 17.59 -13.43 4.59
N THR A 210 16.50 -14.05 4.17
CA THR A 210 16.49 -15.40 3.59
C THR A 210 16.24 -15.40 2.08
N HIS A 211 15.90 -14.25 1.52
CA HIS A 211 15.54 -14.07 0.11
C HIS A 211 14.39 -15.00 -0.33
N GLN A 212 13.44 -15.26 0.58
CA GLN A 212 12.32 -16.16 0.34
C GLN A 212 11.01 -15.41 0.17
N LEU A 213 10.21 -15.83 -0.79
CA LEU A 213 8.81 -15.41 -0.96
C LEU A 213 7.91 -16.57 -0.52
N THR A 214 7.28 -16.44 0.64
CA THR A 214 6.26 -17.37 1.13
C THR A 214 4.88 -16.97 0.62
N ARG A 215 4.00 -17.95 0.46
CA ARG A 215 2.63 -17.80 -0.03
C ARG A 215 1.70 -18.63 0.82
N ASP A 216 0.62 -18.02 1.26
CA ASP A 216 -0.42 -18.65 2.08
C ASP A 216 -1.81 -18.30 1.55
N GLU A 217 -2.83 -18.91 2.14
CA GLU A 217 -4.23 -18.66 1.82
C GLU A 217 -4.52 -18.87 0.33
N LEU A 218 -4.10 -20.03 -0.17
CA LEU A 218 -4.35 -20.45 -1.54
C LEU A 218 -5.83 -20.79 -1.70
N PHE A 219 -6.40 -20.44 -2.84
CA PHE A 219 -7.75 -20.87 -3.19
C PHE A 219 -7.72 -22.37 -3.46
N LYS A 220 -8.39 -23.15 -2.60
CA LYS A 220 -8.63 -24.57 -2.87
C LYS A 220 -9.89 -24.67 -3.71
N GLU A 221 -9.77 -25.10 -4.96
CA GLU A 221 -10.96 -25.56 -5.69
C GLU A 221 -11.58 -26.69 -4.88
N VAL A 222 -12.84 -26.49 -4.48
CA VAL A 222 -13.65 -27.57 -3.90
C VAL A 222 -13.91 -28.52 -5.08
N SER A 223 -13.19 -29.63 -5.09
CA SER A 223 -13.38 -30.75 -6.03
C SER A 223 -14.74 -31.43 -5.81
#